data_252e620d3c14ef34f14bb232349e80af
#
_entry.id   252e620d3c14ef34f14bb232349e80af
#
_cell.length_a   1.000
_cell.length_b   1.000
_cell.length_c   1.000
_cell.angle_alpha   90.00
_cell.angle_beta   90.00
_cell.angle_gamma   90.00
#
_symmetry.space_group_name_H-M   'P 1'
#
loop_
_entity.id
_entity.type
_entity.pdbx_description
1 polymer ?
#
loop_
_entity_poly.entity_id
_entity_poly.type
_entity_poly.pdbx_seq_one_letter_code
_entity_poly.pdbx_strand_id
1 'polypeptide(L)'
;MGTVIQLKNQINNSYFQLKESVDEKLILVEEKIKSKLTSDVDLVQKMTEYHILTGGKRLRALLTLGSAKLCGYTRGGRDINLAACVELIHSATLMHDDVIDLGDLRRGKKTLNSIWGNPSSILIGDYLLSRCFEMMVDDGNLEVLKLLSSTSSQIAQGEVLQLQIGR
;
A
#
# COMPACT_ATOMS: atom_id res chain seq x y z
N MET A 1 0.39 -24.85 -25.78
CA MET A 1 1.04 -23.52 -25.79
C MET A 1 0.08 -22.36 -26.09
N GLY A 2 -0.88 -22.49 -27.03
CA GLY A 2 -1.81 -21.41 -27.41
C GLY A 2 -2.71 -20.88 -26.29
N THR A 3 -3.26 -21.75 -25.43
CA THR A 3 -4.21 -21.37 -24.37
C THR A 3 -3.59 -20.49 -23.27
N VAL A 4 -2.32 -20.73 -22.89
CA VAL A 4 -1.60 -19.93 -21.89
C VAL A 4 -1.26 -18.54 -22.42
N ILE A 5 -0.92 -18.43 -23.70
CA ILE A 5 -0.64 -17.14 -24.36
C ILE A 5 -1.93 -16.33 -24.50
N GLN A 6 -3.06 -16.96 -24.86
CA GLN A 6 -4.36 -16.29 -24.91
C GLN A 6 -4.81 -15.79 -23.55
N LEU A 7 -4.67 -16.58 -22.48
CA LEU A 7 -4.98 -16.17 -21.11
C LEU A 7 -4.11 -15.00 -20.66
N LYS A 8 -2.79 -15.03 -20.93
CA LYS A 8 -1.90 -13.89 -20.63
C LYS A 8 -2.32 -12.61 -21.36
N ASN A 9 -2.70 -12.70 -22.63
CA ASN A 9 -3.15 -11.54 -23.40
C ASN A 9 -4.49 -11.00 -22.88
N GLN A 10 -5.42 -11.86 -22.47
CA GLN A 10 -6.70 -11.44 -21.87
C GLN A 10 -6.48 -10.78 -20.50
N ILE A 11 -5.65 -11.34 -19.64
CA ILE A 11 -5.34 -10.77 -18.33
C ILE A 11 -4.67 -9.40 -18.49
N ASN A 12 -3.70 -9.28 -19.40
CA ASN A 12 -3.07 -8.00 -19.69
C ASN A 12 -4.09 -6.96 -20.19
N ASN A 13 -4.98 -7.33 -21.10
CA ASN A 13 -6.00 -6.43 -21.60
C ASN A 13 -6.96 -5.96 -20.49
N SER A 14 -7.44 -6.88 -19.64
CA SER A 14 -8.33 -6.54 -18.52
C SER A 14 -7.65 -5.62 -17.48
N TYR A 15 -6.36 -5.86 -17.18
CA TYR A 15 -5.58 -4.98 -16.32
C TYR A 15 -5.46 -3.55 -16.89
N PHE A 16 -5.13 -3.44 -18.18
CA PHE A 16 -5.01 -2.13 -18.84
C PHE A 16 -6.34 -1.40 -18.90
N GLN A 17 -7.42 -2.08 -19.23
CA GLN A 17 -8.77 -1.51 -19.25
C GLN A 17 -9.20 -1.00 -17.87
N LEU A 18 -8.96 -1.80 -16.82
CA LEU A 18 -9.26 -1.38 -15.45
C LEU A 18 -8.43 -0.15 -15.06
N LYS A 19 -7.13 -0.17 -15.36
CA LYS A 19 -6.22 0.94 -15.06
C LYS A 19 -6.69 2.22 -15.77
N GLU A 20 -6.91 2.17 -17.07
CA GLU A 20 -7.38 3.30 -17.88
C GLU A 20 -8.69 3.87 -17.32
N SER A 21 -9.59 2.99 -16.87
CA SER A 21 -10.90 3.41 -16.33
C SER A 21 -10.84 4.22 -15.03
N VAL A 22 -9.69 4.23 -14.32
CA VAL A 22 -9.48 4.91 -13.04
C VAL A 22 -8.16 5.69 -12.97
N ASP A 23 -7.49 5.92 -14.11
CA ASP A 23 -6.14 6.48 -14.18
C ASP A 23 -6.05 7.87 -13.54
N GLU A 24 -7.01 8.75 -13.79
CA GLU A 24 -7.09 10.06 -13.14
C GLU A 24 -7.16 9.96 -11.61
N LYS A 25 -7.93 9.00 -11.09
CA LYS A 25 -8.03 8.78 -9.64
C LYS A 25 -6.76 8.17 -9.06
N LEU A 26 -6.01 7.35 -9.82
CA LEU A 26 -4.71 6.84 -9.39
C LEU A 26 -3.69 7.96 -9.19
N ILE A 27 -3.70 8.99 -10.04
CA ILE A 27 -2.89 10.19 -9.85
C ILE A 27 -3.25 10.88 -8.53
N LEU A 28 -4.54 11.07 -8.26
CA LEU A 28 -5.02 11.67 -7.02
C LEU A 28 -4.66 10.83 -5.77
N VAL A 29 -4.61 9.49 -5.90
CA VAL A 29 -4.11 8.62 -4.82
C VAL A 29 -2.64 8.88 -4.52
N GLU A 30 -1.79 9.01 -5.55
CA GLU A 30 -0.37 9.36 -5.36
C GLU A 30 -0.18 10.72 -4.68
N GLU A 31 -0.95 11.71 -5.09
CA GLU A 31 -0.95 13.04 -4.47
C GLU A 31 -1.41 12.97 -3.01
N LYS A 32 -2.45 12.18 -2.74
CA LYS A 32 -2.98 11.95 -1.39
C LYS A 32 -1.93 11.29 -0.49
N ILE A 33 -1.26 10.24 -0.97
CA ILE A 33 -0.15 9.59 -0.25
C ILE A 33 0.94 10.61 0.08
N LYS A 34 1.42 11.35 -0.92
CA LYS A 34 2.46 12.37 -0.72
C LYS A 34 2.05 13.41 0.33
N SER A 35 0.82 13.93 0.25
CA SER A 35 0.32 14.94 1.18
C SER A 35 0.20 14.44 2.63
N LYS A 36 -0.04 13.15 2.83
CA LYS A 36 -0.17 12.56 4.17
C LYS A 36 1.18 12.14 4.79
N LEU A 37 2.25 12.09 3.99
CA LEU A 37 3.59 11.70 4.43
C LEU A 37 4.55 12.87 4.65
N THR A 38 4.06 14.10 4.65
CA THR A 38 4.87 15.27 5.02
C THR A 38 5.19 15.26 6.51
N SER A 39 6.42 15.61 6.87
CA SER A 39 6.90 15.65 8.25
C SER A 39 7.96 16.73 8.43
N ASP A 40 7.95 17.38 9.61
CA ASP A 40 9.00 18.33 10.02
C ASP A 40 10.28 17.63 10.51
N VAL A 41 10.25 16.28 10.62
CA VAL A 41 11.41 15.48 10.97
C VAL A 41 12.12 15.08 9.67
N ASP A 42 13.29 15.67 9.42
CA ASP A 42 14.07 15.47 8.19
C ASP A 42 14.28 14.01 7.80
N LEU A 43 14.56 13.14 8.77
CA LEU A 43 14.78 11.74 8.49
C LEU A 43 13.50 11.04 8.01
N VAL A 44 12.36 11.35 8.63
CA VAL A 44 11.05 10.82 8.22
C VAL A 44 10.75 11.26 6.79
N GLN A 45 10.96 12.55 6.48
CA GLN A 45 10.73 13.09 5.14
C GLN A 45 11.59 12.38 4.08
N LYS A 46 12.89 12.24 4.32
CA LYS A 46 13.83 11.56 3.40
C LYS A 46 13.46 10.10 3.16
N MET A 47 13.10 9.37 4.21
CA MET A 47 12.79 7.95 4.09
C MET A 47 11.45 7.71 3.39
N THR A 48 10.44 8.52 3.67
CA THR A 48 9.13 8.44 2.98
C THR A 48 9.24 8.83 1.52
N GLU A 49 9.99 9.86 1.18
CA GLU A 49 10.28 10.24 -0.21
C GLU A 49 10.99 9.11 -0.97
N TYR A 50 12.03 8.53 -0.37
CA TYR A 50 12.74 7.40 -0.95
C TYR A 50 11.78 6.23 -1.23
N HIS A 51 10.92 5.90 -0.26
CA HIS A 51 9.94 4.82 -0.42
C HIS A 51 8.94 5.12 -1.54
N ILE A 52 8.39 6.34 -1.61
CA ILE A 52 7.48 6.77 -2.68
C ILE A 52 8.15 6.65 -4.06
N LEU A 53 9.41 7.08 -4.17
CA LEU A 53 10.21 7.02 -5.40
C LEU A 53 10.56 5.57 -5.83
N THR A 54 10.50 4.59 -4.92
CA THR A 54 10.68 3.17 -5.30
C THR A 54 9.50 2.64 -6.10
N GLY A 55 8.37 3.34 -6.06
CA GLY A 55 7.21 3.12 -6.90
C GLY A 55 6.55 1.75 -6.70
N GLY A 56 5.54 1.48 -7.51
CA GLY A 56 4.83 0.21 -7.53
C GLY A 56 3.72 0.22 -8.57
N LYS A 57 3.16 -0.97 -8.86
CA LYS A 57 2.02 -1.09 -9.77
C LYS A 57 0.71 -0.55 -9.17
N ARG A 58 0.72 -0.15 -7.90
CA ARG A 58 -0.48 0.35 -7.16
C ARG A 58 -1.71 -0.55 -7.34
N LEU A 59 -1.48 -1.86 -7.32
CA LEU A 59 -2.53 -2.84 -7.59
C LEU A 59 -3.67 -2.76 -6.56
N ARG A 60 -3.34 -2.50 -5.29
CA ARG A 60 -4.36 -2.39 -4.24
C ARG A 60 -5.23 -1.16 -4.41
N ALA A 61 -4.61 -0.01 -4.72
CA ALA A 61 -5.33 1.20 -5.08
C ALA A 61 -6.20 0.98 -6.31
N LEU A 62 -5.66 0.34 -7.35
CA LEU A 62 -6.39 0.02 -8.57
C LEU A 62 -7.64 -0.83 -8.28
N LEU A 63 -7.51 -1.86 -7.45
CA LEU A 63 -8.63 -2.72 -7.06
C LEU A 63 -9.66 -1.96 -6.21
N THR A 64 -9.22 -1.12 -5.28
CA THR A 64 -10.10 -0.30 -4.45
C THR A 64 -10.93 0.66 -5.31
N LEU A 65 -10.28 1.40 -6.21
CA LEU A 65 -10.94 2.34 -7.11
C LEU A 65 -11.87 1.62 -8.11
N GLY A 66 -11.41 0.49 -8.66
CA GLY A 66 -12.20 -0.34 -9.57
C GLY A 66 -13.46 -0.89 -8.90
N SER A 67 -13.34 -1.41 -7.67
CA SER A 67 -14.48 -1.89 -6.89
C SER A 67 -15.46 -0.77 -6.57
N ALA A 68 -14.98 0.40 -6.16
CA ALA A 68 -15.82 1.57 -5.92
C ALA A 68 -16.61 1.96 -7.18
N LYS A 69 -15.93 1.98 -8.34
CA LYS A 69 -16.58 2.27 -9.63
C LYS A 69 -17.62 1.23 -9.99
N LEU A 70 -17.34 -0.07 -9.84
CA LEU A 70 -18.28 -1.16 -10.08
C LEU A 70 -19.51 -1.09 -9.19
N CYS A 71 -19.34 -0.64 -7.94
CA CYS A 71 -20.45 -0.40 -6.99
C CYS A 71 -21.18 0.93 -7.21
N GLY A 72 -20.90 1.66 -8.28
CA GLY A 72 -21.58 2.92 -8.62
C GLY A 72 -21.15 4.12 -7.79
N TYR A 73 -20.02 4.05 -7.09
CA TYR A 73 -19.49 5.19 -6.35
C TYR A 73 -18.88 6.22 -7.31
N THR A 74 -19.57 7.34 -7.52
CA THR A 74 -19.20 8.34 -8.53
C THR A 74 -18.84 9.71 -7.97
N ARG A 75 -19.12 9.97 -6.69
CA ARG A 75 -18.97 11.30 -6.07
C ARG A 75 -18.22 11.23 -4.74
N GLY A 76 -17.46 12.29 -4.47
CA GLY A 76 -16.63 12.42 -3.28
C GLY A 76 -15.24 11.82 -3.45
N GLY A 77 -14.40 11.90 -2.44
CA GLY A 77 -12.99 11.47 -2.48
C GLY A 77 -12.68 10.29 -1.57
N ARG A 78 -13.70 9.61 -1.02
CA ARG A 78 -13.51 8.50 -0.08
C ARG A 78 -12.79 7.31 -0.72
N ASP A 79 -13.10 6.98 -1.97
CA ASP A 79 -12.43 5.93 -2.73
C ASP A 79 -10.93 6.22 -2.90
N ILE A 80 -10.55 7.47 -3.16
CA ILE A 80 -9.17 7.92 -3.24
C ILE A 80 -8.50 7.82 -1.87
N ASN A 81 -9.17 8.31 -0.82
CA ASN A 81 -8.66 8.24 0.55
C ASN A 81 -8.42 6.79 1.00
N LEU A 82 -9.38 5.91 0.78
CA LEU A 82 -9.28 4.50 1.15
C LEU A 82 -8.26 3.74 0.30
N ALA A 83 -8.15 4.05 -1.00
CA ALA A 83 -7.11 3.50 -1.87
C ALA A 83 -5.70 3.90 -1.39
N ALA A 84 -5.52 5.15 -0.97
CA ALA A 84 -4.27 5.61 -0.36
C ALA A 84 -3.99 4.88 0.98
N CYS A 85 -5.01 4.73 1.84
CA CYS A 85 -4.91 3.97 3.09
C CYS A 85 -4.39 2.56 2.88
N VAL A 86 -5.00 1.80 1.96
CA VAL A 86 -4.63 0.40 1.68
C VAL A 86 -3.20 0.28 1.14
N GLU A 87 -2.75 1.22 0.30
CA GLU A 87 -1.36 1.26 -0.17
C GLU A 87 -0.37 1.61 0.95
N LEU A 88 -0.73 2.50 1.89
CA LEU A 88 0.12 2.84 3.02
C LEU A 88 0.23 1.70 4.02
N ILE A 89 -0.87 0.99 4.33
CA ILE A 89 -0.84 -0.24 5.16
C ILE A 89 0.12 -1.25 4.52
N HIS A 90 -0.04 -1.51 3.22
CA HIS A 90 0.86 -2.42 2.51
C HIS A 90 2.32 -1.95 2.52
N SER A 91 2.56 -0.65 2.37
CA SER A 91 3.91 -0.10 2.42
C SER A 91 4.54 -0.31 3.81
N ALA A 92 3.77 -0.11 4.87
CA ALA A 92 4.23 -0.35 6.24
C ALA A 92 4.58 -1.83 6.47
N THR A 93 3.70 -2.77 6.04
CA THR A 93 4.01 -4.21 6.16
C THR A 93 5.28 -4.57 5.40
N LEU A 94 5.47 -4.04 4.18
CA LEU A 94 6.70 -4.30 3.43
C LEU A 94 7.97 -3.81 4.12
N MET A 95 7.90 -2.68 4.85
CA MET A 95 9.06 -2.17 5.60
C MET A 95 9.40 -3.04 6.80
N HIS A 96 8.38 -3.60 7.46
CA HIS A 96 8.57 -4.56 8.55
C HIS A 96 9.09 -5.91 8.03
N ASP A 97 8.53 -6.41 6.94
CA ASP A 97 8.94 -7.66 6.30
C ASP A 97 10.40 -7.60 5.84
N ASP A 98 10.85 -6.48 5.25
CA ASP A 98 12.25 -6.31 4.83
C ASP A 98 13.22 -6.46 6.01
N VAL A 99 12.81 -6.08 7.22
CA VAL A 99 13.61 -6.28 8.44
C VAL A 99 13.57 -7.74 8.91
N ILE A 100 12.40 -8.37 8.89
CA ILE A 100 12.18 -9.75 9.34
C ILE A 100 12.93 -10.72 8.40
N ASP A 101 12.82 -10.49 7.09
CA ASP A 101 13.42 -11.32 6.04
C ASP A 101 14.90 -11.00 5.79
N LEU A 102 15.47 -10.02 6.49
CA LEU A 102 16.84 -9.51 6.26
C LEU A 102 17.06 -9.12 4.79
N GLY A 103 16.05 -8.54 4.17
CA GLY A 103 16.06 -8.18 2.76
C GLY A 103 16.92 -6.94 2.50
N ASP A 104 17.91 -7.05 1.61
CA ASP A 104 18.77 -5.93 1.21
C ASP A 104 18.25 -5.17 -0.02
N LEU A 105 17.51 -5.86 -0.87
CA LEU A 105 17.01 -5.32 -2.14
C LEU A 105 15.53 -5.59 -2.31
N ARG A 106 14.81 -4.56 -2.75
CA ARG A 106 13.40 -4.66 -3.19
C ARG A 106 13.25 -3.99 -4.56
N ARG A 107 12.78 -4.76 -5.53
CA ARG A 107 12.63 -4.29 -6.94
C ARG A 107 13.93 -3.70 -7.53
N GLY A 108 15.07 -4.27 -7.17
CA GLY A 108 16.39 -3.83 -7.64
C GLY A 108 16.94 -2.57 -6.96
N LYS A 109 16.22 -2.01 -5.96
CA LYS A 109 16.70 -0.89 -5.13
C LYS A 109 16.97 -1.38 -3.71
N LYS A 110 17.89 -0.72 -3.01
CA LYS A 110 18.16 -0.99 -1.60
C LYS A 110 16.91 -0.78 -0.75
N THR A 111 16.71 -1.61 0.25
CA THR A 111 15.63 -1.48 1.22
C THR A 111 15.94 -0.37 2.24
N LEU A 112 14.93 0.12 2.96
CA LEU A 112 15.14 1.15 3.99
C LEU A 112 16.06 0.66 5.10
N ASN A 113 15.89 -0.59 5.55
CA ASN A 113 16.75 -1.20 6.58
C ASN A 113 18.21 -1.33 6.13
N SER A 114 18.49 -1.57 4.86
CA SER A 114 19.86 -1.66 4.34
C SER A 114 20.53 -0.29 4.20
N ILE A 115 19.76 0.82 4.12
CA ILE A 115 20.31 2.19 4.02
C ILE A 115 20.38 2.87 5.38
N TRP A 116 19.32 2.77 6.19
CA TRP A 116 19.16 3.52 7.46
C TRP A 116 19.10 2.63 8.71
N GLY A 117 19.24 1.30 8.54
CA GLY A 117 19.18 0.33 9.63
C GLY A 117 17.78 -0.11 10.03
N ASN A 118 17.70 -1.27 10.68
CA ASN A 118 16.44 -1.89 11.08
C ASN A 118 15.55 -0.98 11.97
N PRO A 119 16.07 -0.29 13.01
CA PRO A 119 15.22 0.55 13.86
C PRO A 119 14.51 1.64 13.06
N SER A 120 15.21 2.27 12.11
CA SER A 120 14.63 3.33 11.27
C SER A 120 13.53 2.78 10.36
N SER A 121 13.73 1.59 9.75
CA SER A 121 12.73 0.95 8.90
C SER A 121 11.45 0.63 9.68
N ILE A 122 11.58 0.07 10.89
CA ILE A 122 10.45 -0.24 11.76
C ILE A 122 9.67 1.03 12.11
N LEU A 123 10.36 2.07 12.58
CA LEU A 123 9.71 3.32 12.99
C LEU A 123 9.02 4.05 11.83
N ILE A 124 9.54 3.96 10.62
CA ILE A 124 8.86 4.50 9.43
C ILE A 124 7.63 3.67 9.09
N GLY A 125 7.68 2.35 9.21
CA GLY A 125 6.49 1.49 9.07
C GLY A 125 5.39 1.88 10.06
N ASP A 126 5.74 2.10 11.34
CA ASP A 126 4.82 2.58 12.38
C ASP A 126 4.26 3.98 12.06
N TYR A 127 5.11 4.88 11.53
CA TYR A 127 4.67 6.19 11.08
C TYR A 127 3.62 6.08 9.95
N LEU A 128 3.83 5.22 8.95
CA LEU A 128 2.85 5.00 7.89
C LEU A 128 1.53 4.45 8.43
N LEU A 129 1.58 3.49 9.37
CA LEU A 129 0.39 2.95 10.01
C LEU A 129 -0.36 4.02 10.81
N SER A 130 0.34 4.89 11.54
CA SER A 130 -0.32 5.99 12.26
C SER A 130 -1.02 6.96 11.32
N ARG A 131 -0.43 7.28 10.16
CA ARG A 131 -1.10 8.08 9.11
C ARG A 131 -2.34 7.38 8.55
N CYS A 132 -2.31 6.05 8.41
CA CYS A 132 -3.50 5.30 8.01
C CYS A 132 -4.62 5.41 9.06
N PHE A 133 -4.31 5.33 10.35
CA PHE A 133 -5.32 5.49 11.40
C PHE A 133 -5.97 6.88 11.33
N GLU A 134 -5.19 7.95 11.18
CA GLU A 134 -5.73 9.30 10.97
C GLU A 134 -6.66 9.35 9.76
N MET A 135 -6.25 8.78 8.63
CA MET A 135 -7.06 8.76 7.40
C MET A 135 -8.34 7.95 7.55
N MET A 136 -8.33 6.85 8.29
CA MET A 136 -9.53 6.05 8.58
C MET A 136 -10.49 6.77 9.52
N VAL A 137 -9.97 7.53 10.49
CA VAL A 137 -10.77 8.36 11.38
C VAL A 137 -11.40 9.53 10.61
N ASP A 138 -10.62 10.20 9.76
CA ASP A 138 -11.10 11.27 8.87
C ASP A 138 -12.22 10.79 7.91
N ASP A 139 -12.18 9.52 7.48
CA ASP A 139 -13.24 8.91 6.66
C ASP A 139 -14.56 8.78 7.42
N GLY A 140 -14.51 8.64 8.73
CA GLY A 140 -15.67 8.68 9.64
C GLY A 140 -16.62 7.49 9.53
N ASN A 141 -16.28 6.44 8.81
CA ASN A 141 -17.13 5.25 8.67
C ASN A 141 -16.60 4.08 9.52
N LEU A 142 -17.35 3.76 10.60
CA LEU A 142 -16.97 2.71 11.55
C LEU A 142 -16.93 1.31 10.92
N GLU A 143 -17.74 1.01 9.92
CA GLU A 143 -17.71 -0.30 9.22
C GLU A 143 -16.42 -0.45 8.43
N VAL A 144 -15.98 0.62 7.75
CA VAL A 144 -14.70 0.63 7.03
C VAL A 144 -13.54 0.52 8.00
N LEU A 145 -13.56 1.29 9.10
CA LEU A 145 -12.54 1.22 10.15
C LEU A 145 -12.45 -0.19 10.74
N LYS A 146 -13.58 -0.82 11.05
CA LYS A 146 -13.64 -2.21 11.55
C LYS A 146 -13.08 -3.19 10.54
N LEU A 147 -13.41 -3.06 9.26
CA LEU A 147 -12.90 -3.92 8.20
C LEU A 147 -11.38 -3.82 8.09
N LEU A 148 -10.83 -2.61 7.97
CA LEU A 148 -9.39 -2.39 7.80
C LEU A 148 -8.60 -2.81 9.03
N SER A 149 -9.06 -2.49 10.24
CA SER A 149 -8.40 -2.90 11.49
C SER A 149 -8.42 -4.42 11.68
N SER A 150 -9.54 -5.09 11.40
CA SER A 150 -9.65 -6.55 11.46
C SER A 150 -8.73 -7.21 10.43
N THR A 151 -8.67 -6.70 9.21
CA THR A 151 -7.79 -7.21 8.16
C THR A 151 -6.31 -7.05 8.54
N SER A 152 -5.93 -5.88 9.07
CA SER A 152 -4.56 -5.63 9.53
C SER A 152 -4.16 -6.59 10.66
N SER A 153 -5.08 -6.86 11.61
CA SER A 153 -4.86 -7.84 12.68
C SER A 153 -4.66 -9.26 12.13
N GLN A 154 -5.45 -9.67 11.14
CA GLN A 154 -5.32 -11.00 10.53
C GLN A 154 -4.00 -11.16 9.77
N ILE A 155 -3.55 -10.11 9.06
CA ILE A 155 -2.25 -10.10 8.38
C ILE A 155 -1.13 -10.28 9.41
N ALA A 156 -1.12 -9.49 10.48
CA ALA A 156 -0.11 -9.58 11.52
C ALA A 156 -0.09 -10.96 12.21
N GLN A 157 -1.26 -11.56 12.47
CA GLN A 157 -1.34 -12.93 13.00
C GLN A 157 -0.78 -13.95 12.02
N GLY A 158 -1.01 -13.78 10.71
CA GLY A 158 -0.46 -14.63 9.66
C GLY A 158 1.06 -14.61 9.63
N GLU A 159 1.68 -13.43 9.75
CA GLU A 159 3.14 -13.28 9.81
C GLU A 159 3.72 -13.98 11.05
N VAL A 160 3.10 -13.80 12.23
CA VAL A 160 3.54 -14.50 13.45
C VAL A 160 3.41 -16.03 13.30
N LEU A 161 2.32 -16.49 12.69
CA LEU A 161 2.14 -17.93 12.43
C LEU A 161 3.21 -18.47 11.47
N GLN A 162 3.56 -17.71 10.43
CA GLN A 162 4.63 -18.07 9.49
C GLN A 162 5.97 -18.23 10.23
N LEU A 163 6.32 -17.31 11.12
CA LEU A 163 7.53 -17.43 11.96
C LEU A 163 7.50 -18.66 12.88
N GLN A 164 6.34 -19.06 13.37
CA GLN A 164 6.19 -20.24 14.22
C GLN A 164 6.37 -21.54 13.43
N ILE A 165 5.85 -21.62 12.20
CA ILE A 165 5.90 -22.81 11.35
C ILE A 165 7.26 -22.95 10.66
N GLY A 166 7.90 -21.83 10.32
CA GLY A 166 9.19 -21.79 9.62
C GLY A 166 10.40 -22.08 10.49
N ARG A 167 10.20 -22.36 11.79
CA ARG A 167 11.21 -22.83 12.74
C ARG A 167 11.09 -24.35 12.91
#